data_138ee09eeb8433d615709164579887b3
#
_entry.id   138ee09eeb8433d615709164579887b3
#
_cell.length_a   1.000
_cell.length_b   1.000
_cell.length_c   1.000
_cell.angle_alpha   90.00
_cell.angle_beta   90.00
_cell.angle_gamma   90.00
#
_symmetry.space_group_name_H-M   'P 1'
#
loop_
_entity.id
_entity.type
_entity.pdbx_description
1 polymer ?
#
loop_
_entity_poly.entity_id
_entity_poly.type
_entity_poly.pdbx_seq_one_letter_code
_entity_poly.pdbx_strand_id
1 'polypeptide(L)'
;KEGATVNNDGLVFIPKELVLNAIKKAPKRYPLKAPNSENDLDIYLGRQLFASSGGCPNAHDRIRGRRPGCKDSFRDAIQLQQSFDIIHKLSPAPEPQDIPIQYRHYTILNTQLENADKPLAVYARGRAQTEQTFELIQAALQLSNTDFQLSPYCSTVINTNSPRLIDIPMALGLIDFARSGQLCIITPFCLAGAMAPI
;
A
#
# COMPACT_ATOMS: atom_id res chain seq x y z
N LYS A 1 -7.73 20.81 13.86
CA LYS A 1 -7.27 21.39 15.13
C LYS A 1 -5.76 21.66 15.13
N GLU A 2 -5.05 21.16 14.16
CA GLU A 2 -3.58 21.31 14.01
C GLU A 2 -3.19 22.58 13.21
N GLY A 3 -4.07 23.60 13.19
CA GLY A 3 -3.85 24.84 12.44
C GLY A 3 -4.57 24.91 11.09
N ALA A 4 -5.22 23.84 10.65
CA ALA A 4 -6.14 23.87 9.51
C ALA A 4 -7.54 24.30 9.94
N THR A 5 -8.29 24.95 9.05
CA THR A 5 -9.69 25.35 9.27
C THR A 5 -10.60 24.61 8.31
N VAL A 6 -11.83 24.35 8.73
CA VAL A 6 -12.84 23.66 7.92
C VAL A 6 -14.06 24.57 7.83
N ASN A 7 -14.57 24.82 6.61
CA ASN A 7 -15.79 25.60 6.43
C ASN A 7 -17.05 24.70 6.55
N ASN A 8 -18.23 25.31 6.43
CA ASN A 8 -19.51 24.62 6.54
C ASN A 8 -19.75 23.57 5.42
N ASP A 9 -19.08 23.71 4.28
CA ASP A 9 -19.16 22.79 3.16
C ASP A 9 -18.19 21.62 3.27
N GLY A 10 -17.43 21.53 4.40
CA GLY A 10 -16.43 20.49 4.62
C GLY A 10 -15.09 20.71 3.90
N LEU A 11 -14.89 21.88 3.28
CA LEU A 11 -13.62 22.23 2.66
C LEU A 11 -12.57 22.57 3.71
N VAL A 12 -11.40 21.94 3.63
CA VAL A 12 -10.29 22.12 4.56
C VAL A 12 -9.27 23.11 3.97
N PHE A 13 -9.01 24.19 4.70
CA PHE A 13 -7.97 25.17 4.36
C PHE A 13 -6.72 24.88 5.20
N ILE A 14 -5.64 24.55 4.51
CA ILE A 14 -4.36 24.19 5.15
C ILE A 14 -3.35 25.31 4.90
N PRO A 15 -2.84 25.99 5.93
CA PRO A 15 -1.80 27.02 5.77
C PRO A 15 -0.55 26.43 5.10
N LYS A 16 0.08 27.22 4.23
CA LYS A 16 1.29 26.84 3.50
C LYS A 16 2.40 26.37 4.46
N GLU A 17 2.60 27.09 5.55
CA GLU A 17 3.63 26.80 6.54
C GLU A 17 3.41 25.44 7.21
N LEU A 18 2.15 25.07 7.46
CA LEU A 18 1.79 23.77 8.02
C LEU A 18 2.17 22.63 7.05
N VAL A 19 1.88 22.79 5.76
CA VAL A 19 2.26 21.83 4.72
C VAL A 19 3.78 21.70 4.61
N LEU A 20 4.51 22.81 4.51
CA LEU A 20 5.95 22.80 4.38
C LEU A 20 6.64 22.19 5.61
N ASN A 21 6.14 22.46 6.80
CA ASN A 21 6.67 21.87 8.04
C ASN A 21 6.39 20.37 8.12
N ALA A 22 5.22 19.90 7.65
CA ALA A 22 4.91 18.47 7.58
C ALA A 22 5.84 17.75 6.59
N ILE A 23 6.05 18.32 5.40
CA ILE A 23 6.97 17.74 4.39
C ILE A 23 8.41 17.64 4.91
N LYS A 24 8.89 18.64 5.68
CA LYS A 24 10.24 18.60 6.26
C LYS A 24 10.44 17.48 7.28
N LYS A 25 9.35 17.00 7.92
CA LYS A 25 9.39 15.89 8.88
C LYS A 25 9.42 14.51 8.21
N ALA A 26 9.08 14.41 6.92
CA ALA A 26 9.13 13.16 6.20
C ALA A 26 10.59 12.62 6.14
N PRO A 27 10.82 11.34 6.43
CA PRO A 27 12.14 10.75 6.38
C PRO A 27 12.69 10.78 4.95
N LYS A 28 13.96 11.15 4.79
CA LYS A 28 14.65 11.17 3.50
C LYS A 28 15.23 9.80 3.12
N ARG A 29 15.37 8.92 4.08
CA ARG A 29 15.85 7.55 3.94
C ARG A 29 15.18 6.68 5.00
N TYR A 30 14.70 5.50 4.60
CA TYR A 30 14.05 4.56 5.49
C TYR A 30 14.15 3.14 4.94
N PRO A 31 14.23 2.13 5.81
CA PRO A 31 14.16 0.74 5.40
C PRO A 31 12.72 0.37 5.05
N LEU A 32 12.54 -0.66 4.23
CA LEU A 32 11.31 -1.44 4.12
C LEU A 32 11.72 -2.90 4.30
N LYS A 33 11.29 -3.49 5.40
CA LYS A 33 11.64 -4.85 5.78
C LYS A 33 10.89 -5.88 4.95
N ALA A 34 11.53 -7.01 4.71
CA ALA A 34 10.97 -8.17 4.04
C ALA A 34 10.87 -9.37 4.99
N PRO A 35 10.08 -10.40 4.68
CA PRO A 35 10.10 -11.66 5.41
C PRO A 35 11.50 -12.31 5.45
N ASN A 36 12.25 -12.24 4.36
CA ASN A 36 13.67 -12.55 4.32
C ASN A 36 14.50 -11.26 4.33
N SER A 37 15.33 -11.07 5.35
CA SER A 37 16.14 -9.85 5.53
C SER A 37 17.14 -9.57 4.39
N GLU A 38 17.49 -10.56 3.57
CA GLU A 38 18.31 -10.36 2.37
C GLU A 38 17.59 -9.51 1.31
N ASN A 39 16.25 -9.49 1.34
CA ASN A 39 15.40 -8.70 0.47
C ASN A 39 14.98 -7.35 1.09
N ASP A 40 15.54 -6.95 2.22
CA ASP A 40 15.28 -5.65 2.81
C ASP A 40 15.65 -4.52 1.84
N LEU A 41 14.78 -3.55 1.75
CA LEU A 41 15.01 -2.39 0.90
C LEU A 41 15.43 -1.19 1.74
N ASP A 42 16.35 -0.41 1.20
CA ASP A 42 16.73 0.89 1.72
C ASP A 42 16.26 1.94 0.72
N ILE A 43 15.28 2.73 1.10
CA ILE A 43 14.58 3.67 0.22
C ILE A 43 15.09 5.09 0.49
N TYR A 44 15.63 5.73 -0.54
CA TYR A 44 16.13 7.10 -0.50
C TYR A 44 16.09 7.75 -1.88
N LEU A 45 16.17 9.09 -1.90
CA LEU A 45 16.20 9.84 -3.16
C LEU A 45 17.45 9.49 -4.00
N GLY A 46 17.22 9.15 -5.26
CA GLY A 46 18.28 8.74 -6.21
C GLY A 46 18.42 7.22 -6.35
N ARG A 47 17.81 6.41 -5.50
CA ARG A 47 17.72 4.96 -5.70
C ARG A 47 16.46 4.60 -6.48
N GLN A 48 16.61 3.85 -7.55
CA GLN A 48 15.48 3.28 -8.30
C GLN A 48 15.11 1.93 -7.72
N LEU A 49 13.84 1.76 -7.41
CA LEU A 49 13.24 0.50 -6.96
C LEU A 49 12.05 0.17 -7.86
N PHE A 50 11.99 -1.07 -8.30
CA PHE A 50 10.90 -1.55 -9.13
C PHE A 50 9.92 -2.33 -8.27
N ALA A 51 8.71 -1.83 -8.16
CA ALA A 51 7.57 -2.60 -7.71
C ALA A 51 6.93 -3.29 -8.90
N SER A 52 6.14 -4.31 -8.63
CA SER A 52 5.31 -4.94 -9.65
C SER A 52 4.15 -4.02 -10.09
N SER A 53 3.18 -4.56 -10.80
CA SER A 53 2.01 -3.82 -11.29
C SER A 53 1.32 -3.02 -10.20
N GLY A 54 0.65 -1.94 -10.58
CA GLY A 54 -0.30 -1.25 -9.70
C GLY A 54 -1.47 -2.14 -9.31
N GLY A 55 -2.25 -1.73 -8.31
CA GLY A 55 -3.47 -2.43 -7.92
C GLY A 55 -4.45 -2.54 -9.08
N CYS A 56 -4.91 -3.74 -9.39
CA CYS A 56 -5.91 -3.98 -10.43
C CYS A 56 -6.87 -5.10 -10.02
N PRO A 57 -8.16 -5.00 -10.40
CA PRO A 57 -9.15 -6.01 -10.07
C PRO A 57 -9.12 -7.20 -11.04
N ASN A 58 -8.55 -7.06 -12.22
CA ASN A 58 -8.62 -8.06 -13.28
C ASN A 58 -7.26 -8.67 -13.60
N ALA A 59 -7.28 -9.95 -13.97
CA ALA A 59 -6.18 -10.66 -14.61
C ALA A 59 -6.37 -10.67 -16.13
N HIS A 60 -5.28 -10.87 -16.87
CA HIS A 60 -5.30 -11.03 -18.31
C HIS A 60 -4.24 -12.06 -18.73
N ASP A 61 -4.59 -12.97 -19.59
CA ASP A 61 -3.65 -13.83 -20.29
C ASP A 61 -4.01 -13.96 -21.79
N ARG A 62 -3.06 -14.48 -22.59
CA ARG A 62 -3.23 -14.55 -24.05
C ARG A 62 -4.31 -15.56 -24.50
N ILE A 63 -4.64 -16.55 -23.67
CA ILE A 63 -5.58 -17.62 -24.02
C ILE A 63 -7.00 -17.22 -23.60
N ARG A 64 -7.17 -16.75 -22.35
CA ARG A 64 -8.48 -16.48 -21.74
C ARG A 64 -8.88 -15.02 -21.79
N GLY A 65 -7.98 -14.13 -22.22
CA GLY A 65 -8.21 -12.70 -22.27
C GLY A 65 -8.35 -12.08 -20.87
N ARG A 66 -9.07 -10.96 -20.80
CA ARG A 66 -9.34 -10.24 -19.55
C ARG A 66 -10.45 -10.93 -18.78
N ARG A 67 -10.22 -11.19 -17.48
CA ARG A 67 -11.17 -11.79 -16.55
C ARG A 67 -11.01 -11.23 -15.15
N PRO A 68 -12.02 -11.36 -14.26
CA PRO A 68 -11.86 -11.04 -12.85
C PRO A 68 -10.66 -11.78 -12.25
N GLY A 69 -9.90 -11.10 -11.39
CA GLY A 69 -8.87 -11.74 -10.59
C GLY A 69 -9.48 -12.77 -9.64
N CYS A 70 -8.77 -13.86 -9.39
CA CYS A 70 -9.13 -14.89 -8.41
C CYS A 70 -7.89 -15.27 -7.59
N LYS A 71 -8.09 -16.06 -6.52
CA LYS A 71 -7.01 -16.51 -5.64
C LYS A 71 -5.87 -17.15 -6.42
N ASP A 72 -6.19 -18.01 -7.39
CA ASP A 72 -5.16 -18.68 -8.21
C ASP A 72 -4.38 -17.70 -9.08
N SER A 73 -5.05 -16.77 -9.78
CA SER A 73 -4.36 -15.77 -10.60
C SER A 73 -3.53 -14.80 -9.73
N PHE A 74 -3.94 -14.54 -8.50
CA PHE A 74 -3.17 -13.77 -7.55
C PHE A 74 -1.92 -14.53 -7.09
N ARG A 75 -2.05 -15.81 -6.72
CA ARG A 75 -0.90 -16.67 -6.37
C ARG A 75 0.12 -16.74 -7.51
N ASP A 76 -0.35 -17.00 -8.72
CA ASP A 76 0.52 -17.11 -9.91
C ASP A 76 1.27 -15.77 -10.15
N ALA A 77 0.59 -14.64 -9.94
CA ALA A 77 1.22 -13.32 -10.04
C ALA A 77 2.27 -13.08 -8.94
N ILE A 78 2.05 -13.53 -7.70
CA ILE A 78 3.03 -13.41 -6.61
C ILE A 78 4.25 -14.28 -6.89
N GLN A 79 4.06 -15.53 -7.34
CA GLN A 79 5.17 -16.41 -7.72
C GLN A 79 5.98 -15.84 -8.89
N LEU A 80 5.32 -15.23 -9.87
CA LEU A 80 5.99 -14.56 -10.97
C LEU A 80 6.80 -13.34 -10.48
N GLN A 81 6.23 -12.52 -9.60
CA GLN A 81 6.94 -11.38 -8.99
C GLN A 81 8.15 -11.81 -8.19
N GLN A 82 8.05 -12.93 -7.47
CA GLN A 82 9.16 -13.51 -6.72
C GLN A 82 10.29 -13.98 -7.65
N SER A 83 9.98 -14.53 -8.81
CA SER A 83 10.97 -15.11 -9.72
C SER A 83 11.85 -14.11 -10.46
N PHE A 84 11.52 -12.81 -10.44
CA PHE A 84 12.30 -11.78 -11.12
C PHE A 84 13.11 -10.93 -10.14
N ASP A 85 14.42 -10.98 -10.21
CA ASP A 85 15.33 -10.19 -9.35
C ASP A 85 15.11 -8.68 -9.49
N ILE A 86 14.72 -8.23 -10.69
CA ILE A 86 14.44 -6.80 -10.94
C ILE A 86 13.17 -6.31 -10.21
N ILE A 87 12.29 -7.19 -9.80
CA ILE A 87 11.11 -6.84 -9.00
C ILE A 87 11.51 -6.84 -7.53
N HIS A 88 11.71 -5.68 -6.96
CA HIS A 88 12.18 -5.53 -5.58
C HIS A 88 11.06 -5.62 -4.53
N LYS A 89 9.83 -5.33 -4.91
CA LYS A 89 8.68 -5.25 -4.00
C LYS A 89 7.43 -5.86 -4.62
N LEU A 90 6.65 -6.58 -3.81
CA LEU A 90 5.40 -7.19 -4.26
C LEU A 90 4.30 -6.13 -4.54
N SER A 91 3.27 -6.58 -5.24
CA SER A 91 2.02 -5.84 -5.47
C SER A 91 0.82 -6.70 -5.06
N PRO A 92 -0.22 -6.14 -4.44
CA PRO A 92 -1.40 -6.89 -4.03
C PRO A 92 -2.41 -7.11 -5.17
N ALA A 93 -1.92 -7.39 -6.39
CA ALA A 93 -2.73 -7.53 -7.61
C ALA A 93 -2.33 -8.75 -8.45
N PRO A 94 -3.28 -9.33 -9.25
CA PRO A 94 -4.69 -8.95 -9.39
C PRO A 94 -5.52 -9.31 -8.15
N GLU A 95 -6.53 -8.51 -7.82
CA GLU A 95 -7.32 -8.73 -6.61
C GLU A 95 -8.12 -10.04 -6.68
N PRO A 96 -8.11 -10.90 -5.63
CA PRO A 96 -8.87 -12.16 -5.60
C PRO A 96 -10.37 -11.87 -5.35
N GLN A 97 -11.14 -11.67 -6.43
CA GLN A 97 -12.55 -11.28 -6.37
C GLN A 97 -13.48 -12.46 -6.07
N ASP A 98 -13.01 -13.67 -6.19
CA ASP A 98 -13.68 -14.92 -5.74
C ASP A 98 -13.74 -15.07 -4.21
N ILE A 99 -12.98 -14.25 -3.49
CA ILE A 99 -12.99 -14.20 -2.02
C ILE A 99 -13.94 -13.06 -1.56
N PRO A 100 -14.80 -13.30 -0.55
CA PRO A 100 -15.62 -12.23 0.03
C PRO A 100 -14.77 -11.07 0.52
N ILE A 101 -15.23 -9.83 0.29
CA ILE A 101 -14.42 -8.61 0.46
C ILE A 101 -13.87 -8.45 1.89
N GLN A 102 -14.62 -8.92 2.90
CA GLN A 102 -14.21 -8.87 4.31
C GLN A 102 -13.03 -9.80 4.63
N TYR A 103 -12.73 -10.79 3.78
CA TYR A 103 -11.64 -11.75 3.99
C TYR A 103 -10.49 -11.61 3.00
N ARG A 104 -10.60 -10.72 2.00
CA ARG A 104 -9.59 -10.57 0.94
C ARG A 104 -8.23 -10.17 1.48
N HIS A 105 -8.17 -9.32 2.49
CA HIS A 105 -6.90 -8.89 3.08
C HIS A 105 -6.13 -10.05 3.69
N TYR A 106 -6.80 -11.02 4.33
CA TYR A 106 -6.15 -12.25 4.82
C TYR A 106 -5.61 -13.10 3.67
N THR A 107 -6.42 -13.32 2.61
CA THR A 107 -6.00 -14.10 1.44
C THR A 107 -4.81 -13.44 0.75
N ILE A 108 -4.85 -12.13 0.55
CA ILE A 108 -3.77 -11.37 -0.08
C ILE A 108 -2.48 -11.51 0.71
N LEU A 109 -2.54 -11.32 2.02
CA LEU A 109 -1.35 -11.38 2.86
C LEU A 109 -0.80 -12.81 2.99
N ASN A 110 -1.66 -13.79 3.29
CA ASN A 110 -1.24 -15.19 3.38
C ASN A 110 -0.60 -15.68 2.07
N THR A 111 -1.19 -15.35 0.92
CA THR A 111 -0.62 -15.76 -0.37
C THR A 111 0.76 -15.14 -0.61
N GLN A 112 0.99 -13.88 -0.20
CA GLN A 112 2.32 -13.27 -0.28
C GLN A 112 3.32 -13.98 0.63
N LEU A 113 2.97 -14.21 1.89
CA LEU A 113 3.83 -14.88 2.87
C LEU A 113 4.18 -16.33 2.51
N GLU A 114 3.25 -17.06 1.88
CA GLU A 114 3.44 -18.44 1.46
C GLU A 114 4.27 -18.59 0.17
N ASN A 115 4.29 -17.59 -0.69
CA ASN A 115 4.84 -17.70 -2.05
C ASN A 115 5.97 -16.73 -2.37
N ALA A 116 6.34 -15.85 -1.43
CA ALA A 116 7.40 -14.86 -1.64
C ALA A 116 8.05 -14.44 -0.33
N ASP A 117 9.25 -13.92 -0.44
CA ASP A 117 10.05 -13.41 0.67
C ASP A 117 10.48 -11.94 0.50
N LYS A 118 9.90 -11.25 -0.48
CA LYS A 118 10.10 -9.83 -0.78
C LYS A 118 9.19 -8.92 0.07
N PRO A 119 9.48 -7.62 0.18
CA PRO A 119 8.65 -6.68 0.93
C PRO A 119 7.18 -6.71 0.55
N LEU A 120 6.32 -6.78 1.56
CA LEU A 120 4.89 -6.97 1.44
C LEU A 120 4.18 -5.70 0.96
N ALA A 121 3.14 -5.89 0.16
CA ALA A 121 2.24 -4.81 -0.26
C ALA A 121 0.80 -5.18 0.06
N VAL A 122 0.10 -4.30 0.77
CA VAL A 122 -1.25 -4.55 1.26
C VAL A 122 -2.17 -3.36 0.95
N TYR A 123 -3.46 -3.58 1.07
CA TYR A 123 -4.44 -2.50 0.93
C TYR A 123 -4.82 -1.92 2.29
N ALA A 124 -4.92 -0.59 2.35
CA ALA A 124 -5.50 0.13 3.48
C ALA A 124 -6.99 0.42 3.17
N ARG A 125 -7.89 -0.45 3.61
CA ARG A 125 -9.33 -0.38 3.33
C ARG A 125 -10.16 -0.25 4.60
N GLY A 126 -9.92 0.83 5.32
CA GLY A 126 -10.55 1.10 6.61
C GLY A 126 -9.80 0.45 7.77
N ARG A 127 -10.12 0.93 8.97
CA ARG A 127 -9.36 0.64 10.20
C ARG A 127 -9.29 -0.84 10.54
N ALA A 128 -10.45 -1.51 10.60
CA ALA A 128 -10.51 -2.90 11.03
C ALA A 128 -9.65 -3.84 10.15
N GLN A 129 -9.74 -3.72 8.82
CA GLN A 129 -8.93 -4.53 7.92
C GLN A 129 -7.42 -4.19 8.00
N THR A 130 -7.09 -2.94 8.26
CA THR A 130 -5.71 -2.50 8.44
C THR A 130 -5.10 -3.08 9.71
N GLU A 131 -5.82 -3.01 10.84
CA GLU A 131 -5.42 -3.59 12.12
C GLU A 131 -5.23 -5.11 12.01
N GLN A 132 -6.20 -5.82 11.45
CA GLN A 132 -6.12 -7.27 11.23
C GLN A 132 -4.93 -7.66 10.31
N THR A 133 -4.63 -6.84 9.31
CA THR A 133 -3.46 -7.05 8.44
C THR A 133 -2.17 -6.91 9.24
N PHE A 134 -2.06 -5.90 10.11
CA PHE A 134 -0.88 -5.71 10.96
C PHE A 134 -0.70 -6.83 11.98
N GLU A 135 -1.78 -7.25 12.64
CA GLU A 135 -1.76 -8.40 13.56
C GLU A 135 -1.28 -9.67 12.87
N LEU A 136 -1.74 -9.94 11.65
CA LEU A 136 -1.30 -11.10 10.89
C LEU A 136 0.17 -11.03 10.49
N ILE A 137 0.68 -9.85 10.08
CA ILE A 137 2.12 -9.66 9.78
C ILE A 137 2.95 -9.90 11.05
N GLN A 138 2.55 -9.32 12.17
CA GLN A 138 3.25 -9.50 13.45
C GLN A 138 3.28 -10.98 13.88
N ALA A 139 2.15 -11.67 13.78
CA ALA A 139 2.06 -13.09 14.10
C ALA A 139 2.94 -13.96 13.18
N ALA A 140 2.86 -13.71 11.85
CA ALA A 140 3.61 -14.50 10.87
C ALA A 140 5.13 -14.31 10.97
N LEU A 141 5.58 -13.08 11.26
CA LEU A 141 7.00 -12.74 11.37
C LEU A 141 7.50 -12.75 12.83
N GLN A 142 6.67 -13.16 13.79
CA GLN A 142 6.99 -13.23 15.23
C GLN A 142 7.49 -11.90 15.80
N LEU A 143 6.87 -10.79 15.38
CA LEU A 143 7.26 -9.45 15.78
C LEU A 143 6.46 -8.99 17.00
N SER A 144 7.15 -8.37 17.96
CA SER A 144 6.46 -7.59 18.99
C SER A 144 5.84 -6.33 18.38
N ASN A 145 4.87 -5.74 19.06
CA ASN A 145 4.29 -4.46 18.61
C ASN A 145 5.36 -3.35 18.52
N THR A 146 6.33 -3.35 19.42
CA THR A 146 7.46 -2.41 19.41
C THR A 146 8.33 -2.58 18.18
N ASP A 147 8.73 -3.82 17.85
CA ASP A 147 9.57 -4.11 16.68
C ASP A 147 8.85 -3.72 15.38
N PHE A 148 7.55 -4.01 15.29
CA PHE A 148 6.73 -3.65 14.14
C PHE A 148 6.61 -2.14 13.93
N GLN A 149 6.59 -1.35 15.02
CA GLN A 149 6.53 0.12 14.95
C GLN A 149 7.88 0.78 14.64
N LEU A 150 8.99 0.10 14.94
CA LEU A 150 10.34 0.64 14.72
C LEU A 150 10.78 0.61 13.25
N SER A 151 10.19 -0.26 12.43
CA SER A 151 10.53 -0.39 11.02
C SER A 151 9.31 -0.79 10.19
N PRO A 152 9.14 -0.25 8.97
CA PRO A 152 8.06 -0.68 8.10
C PRO A 152 8.30 -2.09 7.54
N TYR A 153 7.32 -2.98 7.72
CA TYR A 153 7.27 -4.35 7.19
C TYR A 153 6.30 -4.51 6.05
N CYS A 154 5.47 -3.52 5.80
CA CYS A 154 4.58 -3.51 4.66
C CYS A 154 4.40 -2.09 4.11
N SER A 155 3.87 -2.04 2.90
CA SER A 155 3.55 -0.79 2.25
C SER A 155 2.15 -0.80 1.66
N THR A 156 1.54 0.38 1.61
CA THR A 156 0.28 0.60 0.91
C THR A 156 0.37 1.81 -0.01
N VAL A 157 -0.52 1.85 -1.01
CA VAL A 157 -0.70 3.03 -1.87
C VAL A 157 -2.00 3.72 -1.49
N ILE A 158 -1.90 5.00 -1.19
CA ILE A 158 -3.04 5.86 -0.90
C ILE A 158 -3.22 6.82 -2.09
N ASN A 159 -4.30 6.65 -2.83
CA ASN A 159 -4.64 7.53 -3.94
C ASN A 159 -5.61 8.63 -3.49
N THR A 160 -5.50 9.81 -4.08
CA THR A 160 -6.59 10.77 -4.03
C THR A 160 -7.67 10.37 -5.02
N ASN A 161 -8.94 10.54 -4.68
CA ASN A 161 -10.07 10.18 -5.55
C ASN A 161 -10.26 11.17 -6.69
N SER A 162 -9.85 12.41 -6.47
CA SER A 162 -9.87 13.51 -7.43
C SER A 162 -8.92 14.57 -6.89
N PRO A 163 -8.50 15.56 -7.68
CA PRO A 163 -7.71 16.64 -7.15
C PRO A 163 -8.35 17.20 -5.87
N ARG A 164 -7.62 17.15 -4.77
CA ARG A 164 -8.03 17.67 -3.46
C ARG A 164 -9.14 16.89 -2.72
N LEU A 165 -9.41 15.64 -3.11
CA LEU A 165 -10.33 14.77 -2.39
C LEU A 165 -9.63 13.46 -1.98
N ILE A 166 -9.84 13.05 -0.73
CA ILE A 166 -9.46 11.73 -0.23
C ILE A 166 -10.67 11.11 0.47
N ASP A 167 -10.99 9.87 0.18
CA ASP A 167 -12.10 9.19 0.84
C ASP A 167 -11.76 8.76 2.27
N ILE A 168 -12.80 8.52 3.06
CA ILE A 168 -12.66 8.18 4.48
C ILE A 168 -11.84 6.89 4.68
N PRO A 169 -12.07 5.76 3.97
CA PRO A 169 -11.25 4.57 4.13
C PRO A 169 -9.77 4.79 3.86
N MET A 170 -9.41 5.53 2.81
CA MET A 170 -8.03 5.88 2.48
C MET A 170 -7.41 6.81 3.53
N ALA A 171 -8.16 7.82 4.01
CA ALA A 171 -7.69 8.73 5.05
C ALA A 171 -7.44 8.00 6.38
N LEU A 172 -8.34 7.10 6.78
CA LEU A 172 -8.16 6.27 7.97
C LEU A 172 -6.97 5.33 7.83
N GLY A 173 -6.82 4.68 6.68
CA GLY A 173 -5.68 3.82 6.38
C GLY A 173 -4.35 4.59 6.48
N LEU A 174 -4.27 5.80 5.93
CA LEU A 174 -3.09 6.67 6.05
C LEU A 174 -2.74 6.96 7.52
N ILE A 175 -3.74 7.29 8.33
CA ILE A 175 -3.55 7.57 9.77
C ILE A 175 -3.04 6.31 10.50
N ASP A 176 -3.63 5.15 10.23
CA ASP A 176 -3.30 3.91 10.93
C ASP A 176 -1.91 3.39 10.52
N PHE A 177 -1.55 3.48 9.24
CA PHE A 177 -0.19 3.18 8.77
C PHE A 177 0.85 4.12 9.39
N ALA A 178 0.58 5.42 9.41
CA ALA A 178 1.49 6.41 10.00
C ALA A 178 1.69 6.17 11.50
N ARG A 179 0.64 5.82 12.25
CA ARG A 179 0.71 5.51 13.68
C ARG A 179 1.49 4.25 14.00
N SER A 180 1.41 3.28 13.10
CA SER A 180 2.09 1.99 13.23
C SER A 180 3.48 1.97 12.60
N GLY A 181 4.01 3.11 12.15
CA GLY A 181 5.34 3.19 11.53
C GLY A 181 5.44 2.50 10.17
N GLN A 182 4.31 2.19 9.52
CA GLN A 182 4.30 1.49 8.25
C GLN A 182 4.32 2.45 7.06
N LEU A 183 4.77 1.95 5.89
CA LEU A 183 5.02 2.79 4.71
C LEU A 183 3.75 3.11 3.93
N CYS A 184 3.47 4.41 3.74
CA CYS A 184 2.46 4.90 2.81
C CYS A 184 3.11 5.57 1.60
N ILE A 185 2.71 5.14 0.41
CA ILE A 185 3.02 5.82 -0.85
C ILE A 185 1.79 6.64 -1.23
N ILE A 186 1.90 7.97 -1.14
CA ILE A 186 0.78 8.87 -1.46
C ILE A 186 0.89 9.27 -2.93
N THR A 187 -0.15 8.92 -3.70
CA THR A 187 -0.21 9.17 -5.14
C THR A 187 -1.35 10.13 -5.45
N PRO A 188 -1.09 11.38 -5.80
CA PRO A 188 -2.11 12.29 -6.30
C PRO A 188 -2.45 11.88 -7.75
N PHE A 189 -3.25 10.83 -7.90
CA PHE A 189 -3.56 10.26 -9.19
C PHE A 189 -4.53 11.15 -9.97
N CYS A 190 -4.08 11.63 -11.10
CA CYS A 190 -4.90 12.46 -12.00
C CYS A 190 -4.56 12.14 -13.46
N LEU A 191 -5.55 11.68 -14.21
CA LEU A 191 -5.42 11.39 -15.63
C LEU A 191 -5.86 12.60 -16.46
N ALA A 192 -4.94 13.19 -17.21
CA ALA A 192 -5.27 14.25 -18.17
C ALA A 192 -6.26 13.73 -19.22
N GLY A 193 -7.27 14.53 -19.54
CA GLY A 193 -8.35 14.16 -20.44
C GLY A 193 -9.45 13.26 -19.86
N ALA A 194 -9.23 12.67 -18.68
CA ALA A 194 -10.22 11.83 -18.01
C ALA A 194 -10.66 12.39 -16.64
N MET A 195 -9.75 12.92 -15.86
CA MET A 195 -9.98 13.46 -14.52
C MET A 195 -9.64 14.95 -14.41
N ALA A 196 -8.86 15.47 -15.35
CA ALA A 196 -8.52 16.87 -15.48
C ALA A 196 -8.51 17.26 -16.97
N PRO A 197 -8.67 18.55 -17.32
CA PRO A 197 -8.44 19.03 -18.67
C PRO A 197 -7.04 18.66 -19.18
N ILE A 198 -6.95 18.51 -20.51
CA ILE A 198 -5.66 18.31 -21.20
C ILE A 198 -4.92 19.65 -21.23
#